data_ca9c1c8a1032a8f99a3ca8843b517692
#
_entry.id   ca9c1c8a1032a8f99a3ca8843b517692
#
_cell.length_a   1.000
_cell.length_b   1.000
_cell.length_c   1.000
_cell.angle_alpha   90.00
_cell.angle_beta   90.00
_cell.angle_gamma   90.00
#
_symmetry.space_group_name_H-M   'P 1'
#
loop_
_entity.id
_entity.type
_entity.pdbx_description
1 polymer ?
#
loop_
_entity_poly.entity_id
_entity_poly.type
_entity_poly.pdbx_seq_one_letter_code
_entity_poly.pdbx_strand_id
1 'polypeptide(L)'
;MIRLSKNLTTSKLDRQNILNNEKALVEIQNQTGIQGIKFENKVYFTKTMLSTYFEVDIRTIERYVSDNVDELSSNGYEIIKGKRLKNFIDEIEKLDVPDINVGNISNRTSQLAIFDFRSFLDLAMMLVESQPAKSLRQIMLDIVIDFINQKAGGGTKYINQRDSEFLGAFLQEENYRREFGK
;
A
#
# COMPACT_ATOMS: atom_id res chain seq x y z
N MET A 1 -4.87 -18.64 0.60
CA MET A 1 -3.90 -17.57 0.28
C MET A 1 -4.16 -16.90 -1.06
N ILE A 2 -4.15 -17.62 -2.17
CA ILE A 2 -4.40 -17.06 -3.52
C ILE A 2 -5.75 -16.33 -3.59
N ARG A 3 -6.76 -16.85 -2.95
CA ARG A 3 -8.11 -16.27 -2.95
C ARG A 3 -8.22 -15.02 -2.09
N LEU A 4 -7.52 -14.97 -0.95
CA LEU A 4 -7.45 -13.77 -0.11
C LEU A 4 -6.73 -12.62 -0.84
N SER A 5 -5.63 -12.93 -1.55
CA SER A 5 -4.95 -11.94 -2.38
C SER A 5 -5.85 -11.39 -3.49
N LYS A 6 -6.70 -12.25 -4.08
CA LYS A 6 -7.69 -11.87 -5.08
C LYS A 6 -8.80 -10.99 -4.49
N ASN A 7 -9.19 -11.25 -3.26
CA ASN A 7 -10.17 -10.43 -2.56
C ASN A 7 -9.64 -9.01 -2.27
N LEU A 8 -8.36 -8.85 -1.98
CA LEU A 8 -7.77 -7.52 -1.79
C LEU A 8 -7.93 -6.64 -3.03
N THR A 9 -7.79 -7.19 -4.22
CA THR A 9 -7.94 -6.40 -5.45
C THR A 9 -9.38 -5.94 -5.71
N THR A 10 -10.36 -6.65 -5.18
CA THR A 10 -11.78 -6.38 -5.44
C THR A 10 -12.54 -5.84 -4.24
N SER A 11 -12.03 -5.99 -3.03
CA SER A 11 -12.74 -5.64 -1.80
C SER A 11 -12.11 -4.42 -1.11
N LYS A 12 -12.79 -3.30 -1.19
CA LYS A 12 -12.44 -2.09 -0.46
C LYS A 12 -12.42 -2.32 1.04
N LEU A 13 -13.35 -3.12 1.57
CA LEU A 13 -13.43 -3.42 3.00
C LEU A 13 -12.18 -4.14 3.49
N ASP A 14 -11.71 -5.14 2.75
CA ASP A 14 -10.52 -5.89 3.13
C ASP A 14 -9.27 -5.00 3.11
N ARG A 15 -9.15 -4.16 2.09
CA ARG A 15 -8.06 -3.19 2.03
C ARG A 15 -8.08 -2.25 3.21
N GLN A 16 -9.24 -1.73 3.56
CA GLN A 16 -9.37 -0.80 4.67
C GLN A 16 -9.06 -1.46 6.01
N ASN A 17 -9.46 -2.71 6.20
CA ASN A 17 -9.14 -3.46 7.41
C ASN A 17 -7.63 -3.61 7.62
N ILE A 18 -6.89 -3.88 6.56
CA ILE A 18 -5.42 -3.94 6.61
C ILE A 18 -4.83 -2.56 6.92
N LEU A 19 -5.30 -1.53 6.22
CA LEU A 19 -4.78 -0.15 6.38
C LEU A 19 -5.09 0.44 7.77
N ASN A 20 -6.11 -0.03 8.44
CA ASN A 20 -6.44 0.41 9.80
C ASN A 20 -5.57 -0.24 10.87
N ASN A 21 -4.77 -1.24 10.53
CA ASN A 21 -3.84 -1.86 11.45
C ASN A 21 -2.48 -1.16 11.40
N GLU A 22 -2.31 -0.12 12.23
CA GLU A 22 -1.09 0.70 12.24
C GLU A 22 0.18 -0.12 12.54
N LYS A 23 0.09 -1.11 13.42
CA LYS A 23 1.23 -1.98 13.74
C LYS A 23 1.65 -2.82 12.53
N ALA A 24 0.68 -3.32 11.77
CA ALA A 24 0.97 -4.02 10.53
C ALA A 24 1.64 -3.10 9.50
N LEU A 25 1.19 -1.85 9.37
CA LEU A 25 1.80 -0.88 8.46
C LEU A 25 3.28 -0.64 8.79
N VAL A 26 3.60 -0.45 10.06
CA VAL A 26 4.98 -0.28 10.52
C VAL A 26 5.83 -1.50 10.18
N GLU A 27 5.30 -2.69 10.45
CA GLU A 27 6.01 -3.94 10.16
C GLU A 27 6.22 -4.16 8.66
N ILE A 28 5.23 -3.82 7.83
CA ILE A 28 5.33 -3.88 6.37
C ILE A 28 6.47 -2.96 5.90
N GLN A 29 6.52 -1.74 6.42
CA GLN A 29 7.59 -0.80 6.07
C GLN A 29 8.98 -1.32 6.48
N ASN A 30 9.08 -1.87 7.68
CA ASN A 30 10.33 -2.42 8.19
C ASN A 30 10.81 -3.63 7.39
N GLN A 31 9.92 -4.56 7.07
CA GLN A 31 10.29 -5.79 6.34
C GLN A 31 10.59 -5.53 4.86
N THR A 32 9.89 -4.61 4.23
CA THR A 32 10.06 -4.33 2.80
C THR A 32 11.20 -3.36 2.52
N GLY A 33 11.56 -2.52 3.49
CA GLY A 33 12.57 -1.48 3.30
C GLY A 33 12.22 -0.46 2.22
N ILE A 34 10.94 -0.33 1.87
CA ILE A 34 10.47 0.62 0.85
C ILE A 34 10.80 2.04 1.29
N GLN A 35 11.54 2.74 0.43
CA GLN A 35 11.99 4.10 0.69
C GLN A 35 11.24 5.09 -0.18
N GLY A 36 10.90 6.23 0.41
CA GLY A 36 10.28 7.35 -0.28
C GLY A 36 10.89 8.68 0.18
N ILE A 37 10.23 9.76 -0.14
CA ILE A 37 10.64 11.11 0.20
C ILE A 37 10.11 11.42 1.60
N LYS A 38 11.02 11.73 2.53
CA LYS A 38 10.64 12.16 3.90
C LYS A 38 10.18 13.60 3.86
N PHE A 39 8.95 13.83 4.27
CA PHE A 39 8.32 15.15 4.29
C PHE A 39 7.26 15.18 5.40
N GLU A 40 7.24 16.25 6.22
CA GLU A 40 6.27 16.42 7.31
C GLU A 40 6.11 15.17 8.22
N ASN A 41 7.22 14.53 8.56
CA ASN A 41 7.28 13.31 9.39
C ASN A 41 6.61 12.07 8.78
N LYS A 42 6.36 12.09 7.48
CA LYS A 42 5.83 10.95 6.72
C LYS A 42 6.73 10.62 5.53
N VAL A 43 6.49 9.48 4.95
CA VAL A 43 7.13 9.05 3.71
C VAL A 43 6.14 9.20 2.57
N TYR A 44 6.56 9.85 1.49
CA TYR A 44 5.73 10.11 0.32
C TYR A 44 6.35 9.59 -0.96
N PHE A 45 5.49 9.34 -1.92
CA PHE A 45 5.84 8.82 -3.24
C PHE A 45 5.17 9.66 -4.32
N THR A 46 5.85 9.85 -5.45
CA THR A 46 5.27 10.45 -6.65
C THR A 46 4.69 9.36 -7.56
N LYS A 47 3.87 9.73 -8.54
CA LYS A 47 3.36 8.79 -9.55
C LYS A 47 4.49 8.06 -10.29
N THR A 48 5.56 8.78 -10.61
CA THR A 48 6.72 8.20 -11.29
C THR A 48 7.41 7.15 -10.43
N MET A 49 7.57 7.41 -9.14
CA MET A 49 8.11 6.42 -8.20
C MET A 49 7.25 5.16 -8.14
N LEU A 50 5.93 5.33 -8.10
CA LEU A 50 4.99 4.19 -8.11
C LEU A 50 5.06 3.40 -9.42
N SER A 51 5.11 4.08 -10.55
CA SER A 51 5.27 3.46 -11.87
C SER A 51 6.54 2.60 -11.93
N THR A 52 7.65 3.13 -11.44
CA THR A 52 8.93 2.42 -11.37
C THR A 52 8.87 1.23 -10.42
N TYR A 53 8.36 1.44 -9.21
CA TYR A 53 8.31 0.39 -8.19
C TYR A 53 7.40 -0.77 -8.60
N PHE A 54 6.22 -0.46 -9.13
CA PHE A 54 5.26 -1.49 -9.53
C PHE A 54 5.47 -2.03 -10.94
N GLU A 55 6.45 -1.51 -11.65
CA GLU A 55 6.78 -1.94 -13.03
C GLU A 55 5.56 -1.86 -13.97
N VAL A 56 4.82 -0.76 -13.88
CA VAL A 56 3.67 -0.46 -14.74
C VAL A 56 3.82 0.91 -15.37
N ASP A 57 3.13 1.12 -16.50
CA ASP A 57 3.09 2.44 -17.13
C ASP A 57 2.43 3.47 -16.20
N ILE A 58 2.91 4.71 -16.25
CA ILE A 58 2.35 5.80 -15.43
C ILE A 58 0.85 6.01 -15.68
N ARG A 59 0.40 5.75 -16.91
CA ARG A 59 -1.02 5.81 -17.26
C ARG A 59 -1.86 4.78 -16.52
N THR A 60 -1.28 3.63 -16.20
CA THR A 60 -1.93 2.62 -15.36
C THR A 60 -2.14 3.17 -13.95
N ILE A 61 -1.11 3.81 -13.37
CA ILE A 61 -1.25 4.49 -12.07
C ILE A 61 -2.35 5.55 -12.13
N GLU A 62 -2.34 6.41 -13.14
CA GLU A 62 -3.33 7.48 -13.31
C GLU A 62 -4.75 6.94 -13.45
N ARG A 63 -4.93 5.85 -14.17
CA ARG A 63 -6.23 5.18 -14.31
C ARG A 63 -6.75 4.68 -12.96
N TYR A 64 -5.93 3.97 -12.20
CA TYR A 64 -6.33 3.50 -10.86
C TYR A 64 -6.64 4.65 -9.91
N VAL A 65 -5.89 5.72 -9.97
CA VAL A 65 -6.17 6.93 -9.17
C VAL A 65 -7.51 7.55 -9.56
N SER A 66 -7.77 7.70 -10.85
CA SER A 66 -9.03 8.25 -11.36
C SER A 66 -10.23 7.41 -10.96
N ASP A 67 -10.11 6.08 -11.09
CA ASP A 67 -11.19 5.14 -10.79
C ASP A 67 -11.45 4.99 -9.28
N ASN A 68 -10.48 5.31 -8.43
CA ASN A 68 -10.54 5.08 -6.99
C ASN A 68 -10.13 6.32 -6.17
N VAL A 69 -10.38 7.50 -6.68
CA VAL A 69 -9.90 8.76 -6.07
C VAL A 69 -10.42 8.96 -4.64
N ASP A 70 -11.66 8.61 -4.36
CA ASP A 70 -12.25 8.77 -3.03
C ASP A 70 -11.59 7.85 -2.01
N GLU A 71 -11.37 6.59 -2.36
CA GLU A 71 -10.69 5.63 -1.52
C GLU A 71 -9.23 6.04 -1.26
N LEU A 72 -8.50 6.36 -2.31
CA LEU A 72 -7.09 6.75 -2.20
C LEU A 72 -6.93 8.04 -1.42
N SER A 73 -7.80 9.02 -1.62
CA SER A 73 -7.76 10.28 -0.87
C SER A 73 -8.04 10.08 0.61
N SER A 74 -8.97 9.19 0.96
CA SER A 74 -9.23 8.85 2.36
C SER A 74 -8.05 8.13 3.02
N ASN A 75 -7.16 7.56 2.24
CA ASN A 75 -5.98 6.81 2.70
C ASN A 75 -4.65 7.54 2.49
N GLY A 76 -4.67 8.82 2.17
CA GLY A 76 -3.46 9.65 2.17
C GLY A 76 -2.97 10.14 0.82
N TYR A 77 -3.65 9.79 -0.28
CA TYR A 77 -3.39 10.42 -1.57
C TYR A 77 -3.85 11.87 -1.56
N GLU A 78 -3.03 12.77 -2.06
CA GLU A 78 -3.38 14.19 -2.15
C GLU A 78 -2.64 14.90 -3.29
N ILE A 79 -3.17 16.04 -3.69
CA ILE A 79 -2.54 16.95 -4.64
C ILE A 79 -2.09 18.19 -3.87
N ILE A 80 -0.79 18.45 -3.87
CA ILE A 80 -0.20 19.60 -3.18
C ILE A 80 0.11 20.73 -4.15
N LYS A 81 0.03 21.95 -3.65
CA LYS A 81 0.22 23.21 -4.39
C LYS A 81 0.92 24.26 -3.53
N GLY A 82 1.32 25.35 -4.15
CA GLY A 82 1.82 26.54 -3.45
C GLY A 82 3.03 26.29 -2.57
N LYS A 83 3.03 26.86 -1.38
CA LYS A 83 4.16 26.79 -0.45
C LYS A 83 4.49 25.35 -0.03
N ARG A 84 3.48 24.53 0.19
CA ARG A 84 3.68 23.12 0.58
C ARG A 84 4.36 22.34 -0.54
N LEU A 85 4.00 22.61 -1.79
CA LEU A 85 4.68 22.03 -2.95
C LEU A 85 6.14 22.47 -3.03
N LYS A 86 6.43 23.75 -2.81
CA LYS A 86 7.80 24.25 -2.79
C LYS A 86 8.64 23.56 -1.72
N ASN A 87 8.10 23.45 -0.52
CA ASN A 87 8.78 22.75 0.58
C ASN A 87 9.06 21.29 0.23
N PHE A 88 8.13 20.64 -0.44
CA PHE A 88 8.30 19.24 -0.90
C PHE A 88 9.41 19.14 -1.95
N ILE A 89 9.45 20.06 -2.90
CA ILE A 89 10.51 20.13 -3.92
C ILE A 89 11.88 20.33 -3.26
N ASP A 90 11.96 21.23 -2.26
CA ASP A 90 13.19 21.47 -1.50
C ASP A 90 13.69 20.18 -0.81
N GLU A 91 12.79 19.37 -0.28
CA GLU A 91 13.16 18.07 0.31
C GLU A 91 13.67 17.09 -0.75
N ILE A 92 13.09 17.09 -1.94
CA ILE A 92 13.58 16.26 -3.07
C ILE A 92 15.01 16.69 -3.47
N GLU A 93 15.27 17.98 -3.56
CA GLU A 93 16.58 18.53 -3.92
C GLU A 93 17.67 18.19 -2.89
N LYS A 94 17.30 18.01 -1.62
CA LYS A 94 18.21 17.58 -0.57
C LYS A 94 18.54 16.08 -0.60
N LEU A 95 17.76 15.30 -1.37
CA LEU A 95 18.02 13.86 -1.50
C LEU A 95 19.27 13.66 -2.36
N ASP A 96 20.33 13.24 -1.72
CA ASP A 96 21.57 12.82 -2.39
C ASP A 96 21.50 11.32 -2.73
N VAL A 97 20.41 10.92 -3.39
CA VAL A 97 20.19 9.52 -3.79
C VAL A 97 20.00 9.49 -5.31
N PRO A 98 21.04 9.16 -6.07
CA PRO A 98 20.99 9.19 -7.53
C PRO A 98 19.99 8.21 -8.16
N ASP A 99 19.49 7.25 -7.42
CA ASP A 99 18.67 6.16 -7.93
C ASP A 99 17.14 6.37 -7.78
N ILE A 100 16.71 7.46 -7.14
CA ILE A 100 15.28 7.75 -6.98
C ILE A 100 14.80 8.64 -8.12
N ASN A 101 14.09 8.07 -9.07
CA ASN A 101 13.42 8.83 -10.11
C ASN A 101 12.09 9.37 -9.60
N VAL A 102 12.07 10.65 -9.25
CA VAL A 102 10.87 11.36 -8.78
C VAL A 102 10.00 11.91 -9.90
N GLY A 103 10.46 11.81 -11.15
CA GLY A 103 9.81 12.38 -12.32
C GLY A 103 10.27 13.81 -12.65
N ASN A 104 9.63 14.40 -13.64
CA ASN A 104 9.94 15.75 -14.09
C ASN A 104 9.30 16.79 -13.17
N ILE A 105 9.94 17.06 -12.04
CA ILE A 105 9.51 18.05 -11.06
C ILE A 105 10.47 19.24 -11.14
N SER A 106 9.93 20.43 -11.33
CA SER A 106 10.71 21.66 -11.44
C SER A 106 10.01 22.81 -10.70
N ASN A 107 10.69 23.95 -10.60
CA ASN A 107 10.12 25.17 -10.04
C ASN A 107 8.91 25.70 -10.83
N ARG A 108 8.64 25.17 -12.01
CA ARG A 108 7.46 25.48 -12.84
C ARG A 108 6.26 24.58 -12.54
N THR A 109 6.46 23.51 -11.77
CA THR A 109 5.38 22.61 -11.38
C THR A 109 4.39 23.35 -10.49
N SER A 110 3.13 23.42 -10.89
CA SER A 110 2.08 24.16 -10.16
C SER A 110 1.31 23.28 -9.18
N GLN A 111 1.28 21.99 -9.41
CA GLN A 111 0.65 21.00 -8.55
C GLN A 111 1.32 19.65 -8.71
N LEU A 112 1.27 18.84 -7.66
CA LEU A 112 1.87 17.52 -7.66
C LEU A 112 1.01 16.55 -6.86
N ALA A 113 0.73 15.39 -7.45
CA ALA A 113 0.10 14.28 -6.74
C ALA A 113 1.14 13.54 -5.91
N ILE A 114 0.86 13.35 -4.64
CA ILE A 114 1.71 12.59 -3.73
C ILE A 114 0.90 11.52 -3.00
N PHE A 115 1.59 10.44 -2.66
CA PHE A 115 1.02 9.28 -1.95
C PHE A 115 1.83 9.09 -0.68
N ASP A 116 1.17 9.05 0.47
CA ASP A 116 1.85 8.58 1.67
C ASP A 116 1.99 7.05 1.65
N PHE A 117 2.61 6.47 2.66
CA PHE A 117 2.82 5.02 2.71
C PHE A 117 1.50 4.24 2.72
N ARG A 118 0.48 4.78 3.36
CA ARG A 118 -0.84 4.17 3.45
C ARG A 118 -1.54 4.10 2.09
N SER A 119 -1.56 5.19 1.34
CA SER A 119 -2.12 5.21 -0.03
C SER A 119 -1.25 4.44 -1.03
N PHE A 120 0.05 4.39 -0.81
CA PHE A 120 0.96 3.52 -1.56
C PHE A 120 0.55 2.04 -1.42
N LEU A 121 0.30 1.59 -0.20
CA LEU A 121 -0.15 0.22 0.07
C LEU A 121 -1.56 -0.04 -0.46
N ASP A 122 -2.46 0.93 -0.36
CA ASP A 122 -3.80 0.83 -0.92
C ASP A 122 -3.75 0.58 -2.43
N LEU A 123 -2.95 1.35 -3.14
CA LEU A 123 -2.72 1.16 -4.57
C LEU A 123 -2.10 -0.21 -4.88
N ALA A 124 -1.12 -0.64 -4.08
CA ALA A 124 -0.50 -1.97 -4.22
C ALA A 124 -1.52 -3.11 -4.12
N MET A 125 -2.50 -2.95 -3.25
CA MET A 125 -3.57 -3.94 -3.09
C MET A 125 -4.51 -3.99 -4.30
N MET A 126 -4.68 -2.89 -5.02
CA MET A 126 -5.57 -2.80 -6.19
C MET A 126 -4.91 -3.22 -7.51
N LEU A 127 -3.62 -3.00 -7.69
CA LEU A 127 -2.90 -3.19 -8.97
C LEU A 127 -2.81 -4.68 -9.37
N VAL A 128 -3.68 -5.08 -10.26
CA VAL A 128 -3.73 -6.48 -10.76
C VAL A 128 -2.58 -6.77 -11.75
N GLU A 129 -2.21 -5.79 -12.57
CA GLU A 129 -1.22 -5.94 -13.65
C GLU A 129 0.23 -5.98 -13.17
N SER A 130 0.47 -5.69 -11.89
CA SER A 130 1.81 -5.54 -11.34
C SER A 130 2.26 -6.79 -10.58
N GLN A 131 3.38 -7.37 -10.99
CA GLN A 131 3.99 -8.48 -10.26
C GLN A 131 4.60 -8.03 -8.91
N PRO A 132 5.30 -6.89 -8.82
CA PRO A 132 5.74 -6.35 -7.53
C PRO A 132 4.57 -6.06 -6.57
N ALA A 133 3.44 -5.55 -7.06
CA ALA A 133 2.25 -5.34 -6.24
C ALA A 133 1.69 -6.67 -5.71
N LYS A 134 1.66 -7.71 -6.54
CA LYS A 134 1.24 -9.05 -6.13
C LYS A 134 2.14 -9.59 -5.02
N SER A 135 3.44 -9.46 -5.16
CA SER A 135 4.41 -9.89 -4.15
C SER A 135 4.24 -9.11 -2.84
N LEU A 136 4.02 -7.82 -2.94
CA LEU A 136 3.77 -6.97 -1.77
C LEU A 136 2.47 -7.35 -1.07
N ARG A 137 1.39 -7.63 -1.81
CA ARG A 137 0.13 -8.13 -1.22
C ARG A 137 0.35 -9.42 -0.42
N GLN A 138 1.20 -10.30 -0.90
CA GLN A 138 1.53 -11.55 -0.19
C GLN A 138 2.24 -11.25 1.13
N ILE A 139 3.23 -10.37 1.11
CA ILE A 139 3.94 -9.94 2.34
C ILE A 139 2.97 -9.31 3.33
N MET A 140 2.07 -8.45 2.86
CA MET A 140 1.07 -7.80 3.71
C MET A 140 0.15 -8.81 4.38
N LEU A 141 -0.32 -9.80 3.63
CA LEU A 141 -1.16 -10.87 4.17
C LEU A 141 -0.41 -11.71 5.21
N ASP A 142 0.83 -12.07 4.95
CA ASP A 142 1.65 -12.84 5.89
C ASP A 142 1.83 -12.09 7.21
N ILE A 143 2.07 -10.79 7.15
CA ILE A 143 2.21 -9.94 8.34
C ILE A 143 0.89 -9.85 9.12
N VAL A 144 -0.21 -9.64 8.44
CA VAL A 144 -1.54 -9.57 9.08
C VAL A 144 -1.90 -10.90 9.72
N ILE A 145 -1.63 -12.00 9.04
CA ILE A 145 -1.83 -13.35 9.59
C ILE A 145 -1.01 -13.57 10.85
N ASP A 146 0.26 -13.16 10.85
CA ASP A 146 1.12 -13.25 12.02
C ASP A 146 0.54 -12.48 13.22
N PHE A 147 0.06 -11.25 13.00
CA PHE A 147 -0.57 -10.47 14.07
C PHE A 147 -1.83 -11.13 14.62
N ILE A 148 -2.68 -11.65 13.75
CA ILE A 148 -3.89 -12.35 14.15
C ILE A 148 -3.54 -13.60 14.94
N ASN A 149 -2.56 -14.36 14.47
CA ASN A 149 -2.11 -15.59 15.11
C ASN A 149 -1.54 -15.31 16.51
N GLN A 150 -0.74 -14.26 16.67
CA GLN A 150 -0.23 -13.83 17.96
C GLN A 150 -1.35 -13.45 18.93
N LYS A 151 -2.36 -12.70 18.46
CA LYS A 151 -3.53 -12.34 19.27
C LYS A 151 -4.35 -13.56 19.69
N ALA A 152 -4.40 -14.60 18.87
CA ALA A 152 -5.08 -15.85 19.17
C ALA A 152 -4.25 -16.79 20.07
N GLY A 153 -3.07 -16.36 20.51
CA GLY A 153 -2.18 -17.17 21.36
C GLY A 153 -1.21 -18.08 20.62
N GLY A 154 -1.16 -17.98 19.27
CA GLY A 154 -0.16 -18.65 18.46
C GLY A 154 1.13 -17.83 18.37
N GLY A 155 2.27 -18.46 18.17
CA GLY A 155 3.57 -17.80 18.05
C GLY A 155 4.29 -18.10 16.74
N THR A 156 3.58 -18.53 15.71
CA THR A 156 4.18 -18.98 14.45
C THR A 156 3.57 -18.30 13.24
N LYS A 157 4.30 -18.35 12.13
CA LYS A 157 3.79 -17.94 10.82
C LYS A 157 2.90 -18.99 10.17
N TYR A 158 2.83 -20.17 10.74
CA TYR A 158 1.96 -21.24 10.25
C TYR A 158 0.58 -21.08 10.85
N ILE A 159 -0.42 -21.00 10.00
CA ILE A 159 -1.82 -20.97 10.42
C ILE A 159 -2.46 -22.32 10.15
N ASN A 160 -3.21 -22.81 11.14
CA ASN A 160 -4.07 -23.95 10.98
C ASN A 160 -5.45 -23.49 10.44
N GLN A 161 -6.35 -24.42 10.21
CA GLN A 161 -7.67 -24.12 9.70
C GLN A 161 -8.45 -23.13 10.58
N ARG A 162 -8.31 -23.22 11.88
CA ARG A 162 -8.98 -22.34 12.84
C ARG A 162 -8.49 -20.90 12.71
N ASP A 163 -7.18 -20.71 12.61
CA ASP A 163 -6.59 -19.37 12.42
C ASP A 163 -7.01 -18.80 11.07
N SER A 164 -7.10 -19.65 10.05
CA SER A 164 -7.59 -19.27 8.75
C SER A 164 -9.06 -18.85 8.76
N GLU A 165 -9.90 -19.52 9.53
CA GLU A 165 -11.29 -19.13 9.72
C GLU A 165 -11.41 -17.79 10.43
N PHE A 166 -10.56 -17.56 11.43
CA PHE A 166 -10.48 -16.29 12.13
C PHE A 166 -10.06 -15.15 11.19
N LEU A 167 -9.06 -15.39 10.36
CA LEU A 167 -8.63 -14.43 9.34
C LEU A 167 -9.75 -14.12 8.34
N GLY A 168 -10.51 -15.14 7.95
CA GLY A 168 -11.66 -14.97 7.07
C GLY A 168 -12.75 -14.11 7.68
N ALA A 169 -13.05 -14.31 8.96
CA ALA A 169 -13.99 -13.48 9.69
C ALA A 169 -13.50 -12.04 9.85
N PHE A 170 -12.19 -11.84 9.90
CA PHE A 170 -11.58 -10.50 9.96
C PHE A 170 -11.60 -9.78 8.61
N LEU A 171 -11.27 -10.49 7.52
CA LEU A 171 -11.14 -9.91 6.19
C LEU A 171 -12.45 -9.98 5.40
N GLN A 172 -12.98 -11.18 5.20
CA GLN A 172 -14.24 -11.42 4.49
C GLN A 172 -14.80 -12.79 4.88
N GLU A 173 -15.69 -12.79 5.79
CA GLU A 173 -16.21 -13.99 6.42
C GLU A 173 -16.81 -15.01 5.46
N GLU A 174 -17.67 -14.56 4.54
CA GLU A 174 -18.35 -15.49 3.66
C GLU A 174 -17.43 -16.18 2.65
N ASN A 175 -16.44 -15.46 2.16
CA ASN A 175 -15.50 -16.01 1.20
C ASN A 175 -14.55 -16.99 1.86
N TYR A 176 -14.18 -16.66 3.07
CA TYR A 176 -13.27 -17.45 3.83
C TYR A 176 -13.82 -18.80 4.22
N ARG A 177 -15.03 -18.83 4.74
CA ARG A 177 -15.70 -20.06 5.17
C ARG A 177 -15.82 -21.10 4.06
N ARG A 178 -16.05 -20.66 2.83
CA ARG A 178 -16.15 -21.57 1.70
C ARG A 178 -14.84 -22.27 1.37
N GLU A 179 -13.73 -21.67 1.72
CA GLU A 179 -12.41 -22.18 1.39
C GLU A 179 -11.86 -23.11 2.47
N PHE A 180 -12.03 -22.75 3.71
CA PHE A 180 -11.42 -23.45 4.85
C PHE A 180 -12.40 -24.21 5.74
N GLY A 181 -13.67 -24.09 5.51
CA GLY A 181 -14.72 -24.74 6.27
C GLY A 181 -15.13 -26.12 5.77
N LYS A 182 -14.24 -26.85 5.13
CA LYS A 182 -14.52 -28.19 4.58
C LYS A 182 -14.22 -29.28 5.57
#